data_a9f876a034bb21eb1c8996d9c84977bf
#
_entry.id   a9f876a034bb21eb1c8996d9c84977bf
#
_cell.length_a   1.000
_cell.length_b   1.000
_cell.length_c   1.000
_cell.angle_alpha   90.00
_cell.angle_beta   90.00
_cell.angle_gamma   90.00
#
_symmetry.space_group_name_H-M   'P 1'
#
loop_
_entity.id
_entity.type
_entity.pdbx_description
1 polymer ?
#
loop_
_entity_poly.entity_id
_entity_poly.type
_entity_poly.pdbx_seq_one_letter_code
_entity_poly.pdbx_strand_id
1 'polypeptide(L)'
;MDKSKSFFVAGLMTGVLLACILGSFVLKPKANRGGSGGDRVVLKLGHGLDESHPVHQGMLVMKKRLEELTGGKATMDVYSGGVLGGEVDCLEQVQKGELAMTKVSAAAIEAFIPEMKVFSVPFAFRNADHFWNTLHSPVGRKLLQLGVDLNFRGLCYYDSGDRNFYSTKVPIRSVADVKGLKVRVMNSRSAMDMVKAMGGSPCPINWGELYTALSQGMVDAAENNPPSFITSKHNEVCKFFTLSSHQRIPDMLIVSTKIWDGLPMEVRVALQSAADESEVFQRQLWKEQTDECLKQAKESGVEIITPDLESFRKACASILKMDEYADVRTLYAEIQEVK
;
A
#
# COMPACT_ATOMS: atom_id res chain seq x y z
N MET A 1 5.89 66.16 29.67
CA MET A 1 5.08 64.92 29.54
C MET A 1 4.19 65.09 28.34
N ASP A 2 4.50 64.37 27.31
CA ASP A 2 4.02 64.56 25.94
C ASP A 2 2.61 64.00 25.74
N LYS A 3 1.64 64.86 25.40
CA LYS A 3 0.23 64.52 25.19
C LYS A 3 -0.03 63.92 23.80
N SER A 4 1.01 63.63 23.02
CA SER A 4 0.85 63.13 21.63
C SER A 4 0.70 61.62 21.48
N LYS A 5 0.93 60.82 22.54
CA LYS A 5 0.84 59.33 22.47
C LYS A 5 -0.51 58.74 22.79
N SER A 6 -1.48 59.55 23.24
CA SER A 6 -2.79 59.05 23.66
C SER A 6 -3.83 58.97 22.54
N PHE A 7 -3.58 59.56 21.39
CA PHE A 7 -4.53 59.57 20.26
C PHE A 7 -4.29 58.45 19.22
N PHE A 8 -3.16 57.76 19.28
CA PHE A 8 -2.84 56.73 18.30
C PHE A 8 -3.40 55.32 18.67
N VAL A 9 -3.73 55.13 19.95
CA VAL A 9 -4.27 53.84 20.43
C VAL A 9 -5.80 53.79 20.30
N ALA A 10 -6.50 54.94 20.32
CA ALA A 10 -7.93 54.96 20.19
C ALA A 10 -8.43 54.79 18.73
N GLY A 11 -7.60 55.14 17.74
CA GLY A 11 -7.92 54.99 16.31
C GLY A 11 -7.79 53.56 15.77
N LEU A 12 -7.00 52.72 16.42
CA LEU A 12 -6.79 51.33 15.97
C LEU A 12 -7.88 50.36 16.44
N MET A 13 -8.54 50.66 17.54
CA MET A 13 -9.62 49.81 18.08
C MET A 13 -10.98 49.99 17.41
N THR A 14 -11.23 51.17 16.81
CA THR A 14 -12.48 51.41 16.07
C THR A 14 -12.45 50.90 14.63
N GLY A 15 -11.25 50.73 14.03
CA GLY A 15 -11.10 50.18 12.68
C GLY A 15 -11.32 48.67 12.59
N VAL A 16 -10.99 47.93 13.67
CA VAL A 16 -11.11 46.44 13.71
C VAL A 16 -12.54 45.99 13.98
N LEU A 17 -13.36 46.81 14.70
CA LEU A 17 -14.77 46.45 14.96
C LEU A 17 -15.70 46.70 13.74
N LEU A 18 -15.36 47.60 12.81
CA LEU A 18 -16.15 47.80 11.59
C LEU A 18 -15.87 46.78 10.50
N ALA A 19 -14.70 46.12 10.52
CA ALA A 19 -14.35 45.06 9.57
C ALA A 19 -15.04 43.70 9.87
N CYS A 20 -15.46 43.48 11.11
CA CYS A 20 -16.14 42.23 11.52
C CYS A 20 -17.65 42.22 11.24
N ILE A 21 -18.29 43.35 10.91
CA ILE A 21 -19.74 43.42 10.69
C ILE A 21 -20.11 43.36 9.18
N LEU A 22 -19.15 43.52 8.28
CA LEU A 22 -19.38 43.44 6.82
C LEU A 22 -19.00 42.12 6.17
N GLY A 23 -18.54 41.13 6.95
CA GLY A 23 -18.10 39.81 6.48
C GLY A 23 -19.18 38.72 6.46
N SER A 24 -20.43 38.98 6.85
CA SER A 24 -21.49 37.94 6.95
C SER A 24 -22.50 38.00 5.77
N PHE A 25 -22.10 38.42 4.60
CA PHE A 25 -22.86 38.09 3.40
C PHE A 25 -22.40 36.70 2.90
N VAL A 26 -23.06 35.68 3.39
CA VAL A 26 -23.04 34.32 2.84
C VAL A 26 -23.53 34.44 1.39
N LEU A 27 -22.60 34.46 0.44
CA LEU A 27 -22.90 34.20 -0.96
C LEU A 27 -23.36 32.75 -1.04
N LYS A 28 -24.68 32.53 -1.00
CA LYS A 28 -25.25 31.25 -1.44
C LYS A 28 -24.78 31.03 -2.87
N PRO A 29 -24.14 29.89 -3.19
CA PRO A 29 -23.82 29.60 -4.58
C PRO A 29 -25.15 29.57 -5.36
N LYS A 30 -25.29 30.44 -6.37
CA LYS A 30 -26.37 30.36 -7.34
C LYS A 30 -26.30 28.96 -7.96
N ALA A 31 -27.32 28.14 -7.71
CA ALA A 31 -27.54 26.92 -8.46
C ALA A 31 -27.71 27.32 -9.93
N ASN A 32 -26.68 27.06 -10.72
CA ASN A 32 -26.72 27.22 -12.17
C ASN A 32 -27.57 26.06 -12.74
N ARG A 33 -28.88 26.31 -12.87
CA ARG A 33 -29.78 25.41 -13.61
C ARG A 33 -29.60 25.72 -15.09
N GLY A 34 -28.86 24.86 -15.79
CA GLY A 34 -28.79 24.93 -17.23
C GLY A 34 -27.71 24.04 -17.81
N GLY A 35 -28.07 22.83 -18.23
CA GLY A 35 -27.20 21.91 -18.96
C GLY A 35 -27.37 20.48 -18.46
N SER A 36 -27.97 19.57 -19.23
CA SER A 36 -28.06 18.15 -18.98
C SER A 36 -26.70 17.46 -19.20
N GLY A 37 -25.78 17.69 -18.26
CA GLY A 37 -24.57 16.90 -18.06
C GLY A 37 -24.54 16.56 -16.59
N GLY A 38 -24.84 15.32 -16.21
CA GLY A 38 -24.69 14.85 -14.83
C GLY A 38 -23.24 15.11 -14.40
N ASP A 39 -23.05 15.66 -13.18
CA ASP A 39 -21.73 15.92 -12.65
C ASP A 39 -20.86 14.67 -12.78
N ARG A 40 -19.68 14.80 -13.42
CA ARG A 40 -18.72 13.72 -13.60
C ARG A 40 -18.25 13.23 -12.22
N VAL A 41 -18.38 11.93 -11.99
CA VAL A 41 -17.85 11.31 -10.76
C VAL A 41 -16.33 11.26 -10.83
N VAL A 42 -15.65 11.85 -9.86
CA VAL A 42 -14.18 11.81 -9.74
C VAL A 42 -13.80 11.05 -8.47
N LEU A 43 -13.15 9.91 -8.63
CA LEU A 43 -12.68 9.06 -7.53
C LEU A 43 -11.19 9.33 -7.27
N LYS A 44 -10.86 9.88 -6.11
CA LYS A 44 -9.46 10.08 -5.70
C LYS A 44 -8.88 8.78 -5.17
N LEU A 45 -7.73 8.35 -5.70
CA LEU A 45 -6.96 7.18 -5.26
C LEU A 45 -5.56 7.62 -4.83
N GLY A 46 -5.16 7.30 -3.59
CA GLY A 46 -3.81 7.56 -3.07
C GLY A 46 -2.97 6.30 -2.95
N HIS A 47 -1.65 6.40 -3.18
CA HIS A 47 -0.70 5.31 -2.92
C HIS A 47 0.74 5.84 -2.74
N GLY A 48 1.59 5.03 -2.09
CA GLY A 48 2.97 5.42 -1.76
C GLY A 48 4.03 5.10 -2.81
N LEU A 49 3.68 4.44 -3.93
CA LEU A 49 4.65 3.96 -4.92
C LEU A 49 4.98 5.04 -5.97
N ASP A 50 6.13 4.89 -6.63
CA ASP A 50 6.54 5.73 -7.76
C ASP A 50 5.67 5.48 -9.00
N GLU A 51 5.60 6.47 -9.90
CA GLU A 51 4.81 6.38 -11.13
C GLU A 51 5.33 5.33 -12.12
N SER A 52 6.61 5.00 -12.07
CA SER A 52 7.21 3.94 -12.89
C SER A 52 6.88 2.52 -12.39
N HIS A 53 6.34 2.40 -11.18
CA HIS A 53 6.04 1.11 -10.56
C HIS A 53 4.87 0.40 -11.28
N PRO A 54 4.94 -0.94 -11.55
CA PRO A 54 3.90 -1.67 -12.28
C PRO A 54 2.52 -1.63 -11.62
N VAL A 55 2.45 -1.45 -10.31
CA VAL A 55 1.18 -1.25 -9.58
C VAL A 55 0.54 0.09 -9.96
N HIS A 56 1.31 1.17 -10.09
CA HIS A 56 0.79 2.46 -10.57
C HIS A 56 0.25 2.34 -12.00
N GLN A 57 0.99 1.67 -12.88
CA GLN A 57 0.55 1.46 -14.26
C GLN A 57 -0.76 0.67 -14.35
N GLY A 58 -0.95 -0.33 -13.48
CA GLY A 58 -2.23 -1.03 -13.34
C GLY A 58 -3.38 -0.08 -12.97
N MET A 59 -3.17 0.83 -12.03
CA MET A 59 -4.19 1.83 -11.64
C MET A 59 -4.50 2.82 -12.77
N LEU A 60 -3.53 3.18 -13.60
CA LEU A 60 -3.78 4.00 -14.80
C LEU A 60 -4.63 3.25 -15.84
N VAL A 61 -4.43 1.96 -16.01
CA VAL A 61 -5.30 1.11 -16.85
C VAL A 61 -6.71 1.07 -16.26
N MET A 62 -6.85 0.88 -14.95
CA MET A 62 -8.16 0.93 -14.28
C MET A 62 -8.88 2.27 -14.52
N LYS A 63 -8.18 3.40 -14.38
CA LYS A 63 -8.71 4.73 -14.70
C LYS A 63 -9.25 4.79 -16.12
N LYS A 64 -8.43 4.42 -17.10
CA LYS A 64 -8.79 4.43 -18.52
C LYS A 64 -10.03 3.58 -18.79
N ARG A 65 -10.07 2.35 -18.23
CA ARG A 65 -11.22 1.46 -18.42
C ARG A 65 -12.49 1.99 -17.78
N LEU A 66 -12.40 2.58 -16.59
CA LEU A 66 -13.55 3.24 -15.96
C LEU A 66 -14.12 4.37 -16.84
N GLU A 67 -13.25 5.22 -17.40
CA GLU A 67 -13.65 6.29 -18.31
C GLU A 67 -14.34 5.74 -19.58
N GLU A 68 -13.79 4.69 -20.18
CA GLU A 68 -14.36 4.03 -21.36
C GLU A 68 -15.71 3.40 -21.07
N LEU A 69 -15.82 2.60 -19.99
CA LEU A 69 -17.03 1.88 -19.60
C LEU A 69 -18.19 2.81 -19.20
N THR A 70 -17.86 4.02 -18.68
CA THR A 70 -18.87 4.99 -18.29
C THR A 70 -19.13 6.08 -19.33
N GLY A 71 -18.46 6.02 -20.50
CA GLY A 71 -18.54 7.10 -21.51
C GLY A 71 -18.07 8.45 -20.95
N GLY A 72 -17.09 8.45 -20.04
CA GLY A 72 -16.53 9.64 -19.40
C GLY A 72 -17.33 10.19 -18.22
N LYS A 73 -18.42 9.55 -17.80
CA LYS A 73 -19.22 9.99 -16.64
C LYS A 73 -18.49 9.79 -15.31
N ALA A 74 -17.53 8.86 -15.25
CA ALA A 74 -16.68 8.66 -14.08
C ALA A 74 -15.20 8.62 -14.48
N THR A 75 -14.32 9.04 -13.56
CA THR A 75 -12.86 9.00 -13.71
C THR A 75 -12.20 8.80 -12.36
N MET A 76 -10.89 8.59 -12.39
CA MET A 76 -10.04 8.52 -11.19
C MET A 76 -8.92 9.55 -11.27
N ASP A 77 -8.62 10.20 -10.13
CA ASP A 77 -7.38 10.95 -9.95
C ASP A 77 -6.44 10.12 -9.10
N VAL A 78 -5.32 9.69 -9.69
CA VAL A 78 -4.34 8.81 -9.03
C VAL A 78 -3.20 9.66 -8.48
N TYR A 79 -3.01 9.63 -7.17
CA TYR A 79 -1.98 10.35 -6.43
C TYR A 79 -0.89 9.39 -5.99
N SER A 80 0.28 9.47 -6.60
CA SER A 80 1.47 8.64 -6.37
C SER A 80 2.37 9.19 -5.25
N GLY A 81 3.44 8.48 -4.91
CA GLY A 81 4.54 8.96 -4.08
C GLY A 81 4.19 9.32 -2.63
N GLY A 82 3.04 8.89 -2.13
CA GLY A 82 2.63 9.15 -0.75
C GLY A 82 2.18 10.58 -0.46
N VAL A 83 1.83 11.37 -1.48
CA VAL A 83 1.41 12.78 -1.31
C VAL A 83 0.12 12.92 -0.50
N LEU A 84 -0.69 11.86 -0.38
CA LEU A 84 -1.88 11.82 0.46
C LEU A 84 -1.65 11.10 1.80
N GLY A 85 -0.42 10.73 2.12
CA GLY A 85 -0.02 9.97 3.30
C GLY A 85 0.47 8.56 2.99
N GLY A 86 0.91 7.83 4.03
CA GLY A 86 1.29 6.43 3.96
C GLY A 86 0.10 5.49 3.78
N GLU A 87 0.34 4.18 3.69
CA GLU A 87 -0.73 3.19 3.46
C GLU A 87 -1.79 3.21 4.56
N VAL A 88 -1.38 3.31 5.82
CA VAL A 88 -2.30 3.37 6.97
C VAL A 88 -3.09 4.68 6.96
N ASP A 89 -2.43 5.81 6.69
CA ASP A 89 -3.10 7.13 6.62
C ASP A 89 -4.17 7.14 5.52
N CYS A 90 -3.84 6.62 4.33
CA CYS A 90 -4.80 6.51 3.23
C CYS A 90 -5.96 5.55 3.55
N LEU A 91 -5.68 4.41 4.22
CA LEU A 91 -6.72 3.47 4.65
C LEU A 91 -7.69 4.14 5.62
N GLU A 92 -7.20 4.88 6.61
CA GLU A 92 -8.04 5.63 7.55
C GLU A 92 -8.89 6.71 6.86
N GLN A 93 -8.33 7.43 5.88
CA GLN A 93 -9.09 8.39 5.07
C GLN A 93 -10.20 7.71 4.26
N VAL A 94 -9.94 6.50 3.72
CA VAL A 94 -10.94 5.68 3.02
C VAL A 94 -12.06 5.26 3.99
N GLN A 95 -11.73 4.80 5.19
CA GLN A 95 -12.73 4.46 6.22
C GLN A 95 -13.61 5.65 6.62
N LYS A 96 -13.05 6.84 6.67
CA LYS A 96 -13.79 8.09 6.97
C LYS A 96 -14.63 8.55 5.78
N GLY A 97 -14.33 8.12 4.56
CA GLY A 97 -14.94 8.60 3.31
C GLY A 97 -14.35 9.91 2.81
N GLU A 98 -13.19 10.31 3.31
CA GLU A 98 -12.42 11.49 2.89
C GLU A 98 -11.62 11.21 1.60
N LEU A 99 -11.16 9.97 1.45
CA LEU A 99 -10.52 9.44 0.25
C LEU A 99 -11.40 8.34 -0.36
N ALA A 100 -11.58 8.35 -1.68
CA ALA A 100 -12.42 7.37 -2.33
C ALA A 100 -11.77 5.98 -2.35
N MET A 101 -10.49 5.91 -2.69
CA MET A 101 -9.78 4.66 -2.93
C MET A 101 -8.32 4.74 -2.47
N THR A 102 -7.75 3.58 -2.16
CA THR A 102 -6.30 3.46 -1.99
C THR A 102 -5.82 2.08 -2.43
N LYS A 103 -4.53 1.98 -2.75
CA LYS A 103 -3.78 0.74 -2.83
C LYS A 103 -3.09 0.52 -1.47
N VAL A 104 -3.28 -0.63 -0.89
CA VAL A 104 -2.70 -0.98 0.40
C VAL A 104 -2.23 -2.43 0.42
N SER A 105 -1.07 -2.71 1.02
CA SER A 105 -0.61 -4.07 1.26
C SER A 105 -1.51 -4.79 2.28
N ALA A 106 -1.83 -6.06 2.05
CA ALA A 106 -2.58 -6.86 3.01
C ALA A 106 -1.91 -6.91 4.39
N ALA A 107 -0.58 -6.79 4.47
CA ALA A 107 0.16 -6.70 5.72
C ALA A 107 -0.14 -5.41 6.52
N ALA A 108 -0.41 -4.29 5.85
CA ALA A 108 -0.78 -3.05 6.54
C ALA A 108 -2.23 -3.08 7.05
N ILE A 109 -3.07 -3.93 6.47
CA ILE A 109 -4.47 -4.12 6.90
C ILE A 109 -4.58 -5.01 8.14
N GLU A 110 -3.59 -5.86 8.44
CA GLU A 110 -3.67 -6.84 9.54
C GLU A 110 -3.93 -6.22 10.94
N ALA A 111 -3.61 -4.94 11.13
CA ALA A 111 -3.90 -4.20 12.36
C ALA A 111 -5.41 -3.90 12.51
N PHE A 112 -6.14 -3.87 11.41
CA PHE A 112 -7.58 -3.62 11.35
C PHE A 112 -8.38 -4.92 11.21
N ILE A 113 -7.81 -5.88 10.49
CA ILE A 113 -8.42 -7.19 10.18
C ILE A 113 -7.38 -8.27 10.45
N PRO A 114 -7.42 -8.92 11.64
CA PRO A 114 -6.43 -9.92 12.04
C PRO A 114 -6.27 -11.09 11.06
N GLU A 115 -7.32 -11.47 10.33
CA GLU A 115 -7.31 -12.52 9.33
C GLU A 115 -6.32 -12.25 8.18
N MET A 116 -6.03 -10.99 7.90
CA MET A 116 -5.05 -10.60 6.86
C MET A 116 -3.62 -11.07 7.17
N LYS A 117 -3.30 -11.40 8.43
CA LYS A 117 -2.04 -12.02 8.82
C LYS A 117 -1.74 -13.30 8.03
N VAL A 118 -2.77 -13.99 7.54
CA VAL A 118 -2.59 -15.24 6.77
C VAL A 118 -1.70 -15.03 5.54
N PHE A 119 -1.78 -13.88 4.89
CA PHE A 119 -0.91 -13.52 3.76
C PHE A 119 0.53 -13.24 4.17
N SER A 120 0.74 -12.87 5.43
CA SER A 120 2.06 -12.55 5.99
C SER A 120 2.73 -13.74 6.67
N VAL A 121 2.09 -14.93 6.68
CA VAL A 121 2.75 -16.16 7.18
C VAL A 121 3.91 -16.50 6.25
N PRO A 122 5.15 -16.62 6.76
CA PRO A 122 6.29 -16.95 5.93
C PRO A 122 6.11 -18.29 5.21
N PHE A 123 6.44 -18.30 3.92
CA PHE A 123 6.35 -19.48 3.05
C PHE A 123 4.95 -20.12 2.97
N ALA A 124 3.88 -19.32 3.18
CA ALA A 124 2.50 -19.80 3.12
C ALA A 124 2.10 -20.33 1.73
N PHE A 125 2.66 -19.76 0.70
CA PHE A 125 2.34 -20.12 -0.69
C PHE A 125 3.46 -20.96 -1.31
N ARG A 126 3.06 -22.03 -2.01
CA ARG A 126 4.00 -22.94 -2.67
C ARG A 126 4.73 -22.31 -3.87
N ASN A 127 3.98 -21.51 -4.63
CA ASN A 127 4.43 -20.79 -5.84
C ASN A 127 3.41 -19.72 -6.24
N ALA A 128 3.66 -19.01 -7.35
CA ALA A 128 2.78 -17.98 -7.87
C ALA A 128 1.39 -18.50 -8.25
N ASP A 129 1.29 -19.69 -8.84
CA ASP A 129 0.00 -20.28 -9.23
C ASP A 129 -0.86 -20.59 -8.01
N HIS A 130 -0.29 -21.22 -6.98
CA HIS A 130 -0.98 -21.45 -5.72
C HIS A 130 -1.45 -20.14 -5.07
N PHE A 131 -0.64 -19.12 -5.08
CA PHE A 131 -1.01 -17.80 -4.58
C PHE A 131 -2.22 -17.23 -5.33
N TRP A 132 -2.18 -17.19 -6.66
CA TRP A 132 -3.27 -16.62 -7.46
C TRP A 132 -4.52 -17.49 -7.42
N ASN A 133 -4.39 -18.81 -7.43
CA ASN A 133 -5.52 -19.71 -7.24
C ASN A 133 -6.19 -19.49 -5.88
N THR A 134 -5.39 -19.21 -4.84
CA THR A 134 -5.92 -18.84 -3.51
C THR A 134 -6.69 -17.53 -3.56
N LEU A 135 -6.11 -16.48 -4.13
CA LEU A 135 -6.77 -15.17 -4.20
C LEU A 135 -8.11 -15.21 -4.97
N HIS A 136 -8.19 -16.01 -6.03
CA HIS A 136 -9.40 -16.18 -6.82
C HIS A 136 -10.37 -17.25 -6.27
N SER A 137 -9.97 -18.01 -5.25
CA SER A 137 -10.81 -18.99 -4.57
C SER A 137 -11.90 -18.33 -3.71
N PRO A 138 -12.87 -19.11 -3.19
CA PRO A 138 -13.83 -18.57 -2.23
C PRO A 138 -13.18 -17.93 -0.99
N VAL A 139 -12.05 -18.49 -0.50
CA VAL A 139 -11.35 -17.95 0.66
C VAL A 139 -10.72 -16.57 0.34
N GLY A 140 -10.07 -16.41 -0.81
CA GLY A 140 -9.52 -15.13 -1.23
C GLY A 140 -10.59 -14.07 -1.44
N ARG A 141 -11.71 -14.43 -2.10
CA ARG A 141 -12.86 -13.52 -2.27
C ARG A 141 -13.48 -13.11 -0.93
N LYS A 142 -13.57 -14.03 0.05
CA LYS A 142 -14.01 -13.71 1.40
C LYS A 142 -13.08 -12.69 2.06
N LEU A 143 -11.77 -12.94 2.02
CA LEU A 143 -10.78 -12.02 2.60
C LEU A 143 -10.85 -10.63 1.97
N LEU A 144 -11.06 -10.53 0.67
CA LEU A 144 -11.20 -9.25 -0.04
C LEU A 144 -12.36 -8.38 0.49
N GLN A 145 -13.38 -9.00 1.11
CA GLN A 145 -14.59 -8.32 1.57
C GLN A 145 -14.64 -8.09 3.11
N LEU A 146 -13.65 -8.55 3.88
CA LEU A 146 -13.68 -8.44 5.34
C LEU A 146 -13.70 -7.00 5.88
N GLY A 147 -13.28 -6.03 5.07
CA GLY A 147 -13.28 -4.62 5.46
C GLY A 147 -14.64 -3.91 5.36
N VAL A 148 -15.70 -4.57 4.88
CA VAL A 148 -16.99 -3.91 4.61
C VAL A 148 -17.56 -3.27 5.88
N ASP A 149 -17.54 -3.97 7.01
CA ASP A 149 -18.01 -3.45 8.30
C ASP A 149 -17.08 -2.38 8.90
N LEU A 150 -15.89 -2.23 8.32
CA LEU A 150 -14.91 -1.19 8.65
C LEU A 150 -14.92 -0.02 7.65
N ASN A 151 -16.00 0.14 6.90
CA ASN A 151 -16.23 1.18 5.90
C ASN A 151 -15.29 1.16 4.69
N PHE A 152 -14.69 0.02 4.35
CA PHE A 152 -14.00 -0.17 3.07
C PHE A 152 -14.25 -1.57 2.50
N ARG A 153 -14.15 -1.72 1.20
CA ARG A 153 -14.24 -3.01 0.51
C ARG A 153 -13.11 -3.16 -0.50
N GLY A 154 -12.62 -4.37 -0.67
CA GLY A 154 -11.69 -4.68 -1.73
C GLY A 154 -12.41 -4.82 -3.08
N LEU A 155 -11.76 -4.32 -4.13
CA LEU A 155 -12.19 -4.46 -5.51
C LEU A 155 -11.46 -5.62 -6.20
N CYS A 156 -10.12 -5.65 -6.09
CA CYS A 156 -9.27 -6.70 -6.64
C CYS A 156 -7.95 -6.78 -5.88
N TYR A 157 -7.17 -7.80 -6.21
CA TYR A 157 -5.79 -7.94 -5.76
C TYR A 157 -4.81 -7.53 -6.87
N TYR A 158 -3.67 -6.99 -6.49
CA TYR A 158 -2.54 -6.78 -7.38
C TYR A 158 -1.35 -7.62 -6.94
N ASP A 159 -0.55 -8.07 -7.92
CA ASP A 159 0.69 -8.79 -7.64
C ASP A 159 1.73 -7.83 -7.04
N SER A 160 2.34 -8.26 -5.97
CA SER A 160 3.52 -7.62 -5.41
C SER A 160 4.70 -8.60 -5.28
N GLY A 161 4.59 -9.75 -5.94
CA GLY A 161 5.63 -10.76 -6.07
C GLY A 161 6.13 -11.34 -4.74
N ASP A 162 7.26 -11.99 -4.85
CA ASP A 162 7.95 -12.53 -3.68
C ASP A 162 8.76 -11.43 -2.98
N ARG A 163 8.67 -11.42 -1.66
CA ARG A 163 9.46 -10.53 -0.83
C ARG A 163 10.80 -11.18 -0.52
N ASN A 164 11.85 -10.39 -0.65
CA ASN A 164 13.25 -10.78 -0.61
C ASN A 164 14.02 -9.82 0.27
N PHE A 165 15.04 -10.29 0.99
CA PHE A 165 15.92 -9.39 1.74
C PHE A 165 16.84 -8.60 0.80
N TYR A 166 17.15 -7.37 1.17
CA TYR A 166 18.24 -6.59 0.60
C TYR A 166 18.94 -5.82 1.70
N SER A 167 20.24 -5.60 1.55
CA SER A 167 21.08 -5.03 2.62
C SER A 167 22.16 -4.11 2.09
N THR A 168 22.59 -3.19 2.94
CA THR A 168 23.58 -2.17 2.59
C THR A 168 25.02 -2.70 2.61
N LYS A 169 25.38 -3.50 3.62
CA LYS A 169 26.78 -3.88 3.89
C LYS A 169 27.00 -5.39 4.05
N VAL A 170 26.02 -6.13 4.50
CA VAL A 170 26.16 -7.54 4.86
C VAL A 170 25.42 -8.42 3.86
N PRO A 171 26.10 -9.35 3.15
CA PRO A 171 25.43 -10.33 2.31
C PRO A 171 24.65 -11.34 3.18
N ILE A 172 23.35 -11.51 2.90
CA ILE A 172 22.49 -12.44 3.63
C ILE A 172 22.41 -13.74 2.83
N ARG A 173 23.23 -14.75 3.19
CA ARG A 173 23.31 -16.04 2.52
C ARG A 173 22.52 -17.15 3.25
N SER A 174 22.27 -16.93 4.54
CA SER A 174 21.50 -17.82 5.41
C SER A 174 20.80 -17.01 6.49
N VAL A 175 19.92 -17.64 7.27
CA VAL A 175 19.27 -16.98 8.41
C VAL A 175 20.27 -16.49 9.47
N ALA A 176 21.44 -17.11 9.58
CA ALA A 176 22.48 -16.72 10.55
C ALA A 176 22.98 -15.30 10.26
N ASP A 177 22.96 -14.85 9.01
CA ASP A 177 23.42 -13.54 8.59
C ASP A 177 22.41 -12.43 8.92
N VAL A 178 21.16 -12.78 9.24
CA VAL A 178 20.13 -11.83 9.69
C VAL A 178 20.32 -11.47 11.16
N LYS A 179 21.03 -12.31 11.92
CA LYS A 179 21.20 -12.13 13.36
C LYS A 179 21.84 -10.78 13.70
N GLY A 180 21.13 -10.00 14.50
CA GLY A 180 21.60 -8.70 14.97
C GLY A 180 21.45 -7.55 13.97
N LEU A 181 21.05 -7.80 12.72
CA LEU A 181 20.76 -6.75 11.76
C LEU A 181 19.48 -6.00 12.15
N LYS A 182 19.51 -4.69 12.01
CA LYS A 182 18.32 -3.84 12.02
C LYS A 182 17.64 -3.95 10.66
N VAL A 183 16.51 -4.65 10.61
CA VAL A 183 15.79 -4.89 9.37
C VAL A 183 14.53 -4.05 9.34
N ARG A 184 14.42 -3.16 8.37
CA ARG A 184 13.17 -2.44 8.15
C ARG A 184 12.07 -3.40 7.71
N VAL A 185 10.91 -3.24 8.31
CA VAL A 185 9.67 -3.95 7.95
C VAL A 185 8.53 -2.95 7.74
N MET A 186 7.45 -3.40 7.13
CA MET A 186 6.18 -2.65 7.10
C MET A 186 5.60 -2.52 8.52
N ASN A 187 4.61 -1.65 8.71
CA ASN A 187 3.81 -1.55 9.93
C ASN A 187 2.92 -2.81 10.08
N SER A 188 3.54 -3.93 10.34
CA SER A 188 2.94 -5.26 10.39
C SER A 188 3.53 -6.05 11.54
N ARG A 189 2.68 -6.57 12.43
CA ARG A 189 3.10 -7.42 13.55
C ARG A 189 3.74 -8.69 13.01
N SER A 190 3.16 -9.28 11.98
CA SER A 190 3.66 -10.51 11.36
C SER A 190 5.05 -10.34 10.76
N ALA A 191 5.31 -9.19 10.10
CA ALA A 191 6.64 -8.90 9.58
C ALA A 191 7.68 -8.72 10.71
N MET A 192 7.29 -8.09 11.82
CA MET A 192 8.15 -7.97 12.99
C MET A 192 8.46 -9.35 13.61
N ASP A 193 7.46 -10.21 13.76
CA ASP A 193 7.63 -11.53 14.33
C ASP A 193 8.51 -12.42 13.45
N MET A 194 8.37 -12.31 12.12
CA MET A 194 9.25 -13.00 11.16
C MET A 194 10.72 -12.61 11.35
N VAL A 195 11.03 -11.32 11.37
CA VAL A 195 12.41 -10.86 11.52
C VAL A 195 12.98 -11.27 12.88
N LYS A 196 12.18 -11.22 13.96
CA LYS A 196 12.59 -11.71 15.30
C LYS A 196 12.87 -13.22 15.28
N ALA A 197 12.02 -14.01 14.64
CA ALA A 197 12.22 -15.45 14.51
C ALA A 197 13.52 -15.79 13.76
N MET A 198 13.92 -14.95 12.83
CA MET A 198 15.20 -15.05 12.12
C MET A 198 16.40 -14.47 12.91
N GLY A 199 16.18 -13.92 14.13
CA GLY A 199 17.23 -13.37 14.98
C GLY A 199 17.61 -11.93 14.69
N GLY A 200 16.91 -11.24 13.81
CA GLY A 200 17.09 -9.83 13.50
C GLY A 200 16.31 -8.90 14.43
N SER A 201 16.57 -7.61 14.32
CA SER A 201 15.89 -6.52 15.03
C SER A 201 14.94 -5.79 14.06
N PRO A 202 13.62 -6.03 14.11
CA PRO A 202 12.69 -5.38 13.21
C PRO A 202 12.52 -3.90 13.55
N CYS A 203 12.52 -3.06 12.51
CA CYS A 203 12.32 -1.61 12.59
C CYS A 203 11.14 -1.23 11.68
N PRO A 204 9.91 -1.04 12.21
CA PRO A 204 8.80 -0.57 11.39
C PRO A 204 9.03 0.89 10.96
N ILE A 205 9.11 1.12 9.66
CA ILE A 205 9.34 2.43 9.04
C ILE A 205 8.43 2.56 7.82
N ASN A 206 7.80 3.72 7.65
CA ASN A 206 6.97 4.01 6.49
C ASN A 206 7.77 3.95 5.18
N TRP A 207 7.09 3.59 4.08
CA TRP A 207 7.76 3.38 2.79
C TRP A 207 8.53 4.62 2.30
N GLY A 208 7.95 5.81 2.41
CA GLY A 208 8.58 7.05 1.95
C GLY A 208 9.85 7.44 2.71
N GLU A 209 10.07 6.87 3.90
CA GLU A 209 11.24 7.17 4.75
C GLU A 209 12.39 6.15 4.55
N LEU A 210 12.10 5.03 3.86
CA LEU A 210 13.01 3.88 3.83
C LEU A 210 14.33 4.16 3.11
N TYR A 211 14.30 4.87 1.96
CA TYR A 211 15.54 5.23 1.26
C TYR A 211 16.50 6.01 2.19
N THR A 212 15.96 6.99 2.89
CA THR A 212 16.75 7.79 3.85
C THR A 212 17.27 6.94 5.02
N ALA A 213 16.44 6.06 5.56
CA ALA A 213 16.83 5.17 6.66
C ALA A 213 17.96 4.21 6.26
N LEU A 214 17.94 3.67 5.04
CA LEU A 214 19.00 2.83 4.47
C LEU A 214 20.27 3.63 4.20
N SER A 215 20.15 4.79 3.55
CA SER A 215 21.30 5.63 3.19
C SER A 215 22.04 6.18 4.39
N GLN A 216 21.34 6.50 5.48
CA GLN A 216 21.91 6.99 6.74
C GLN A 216 22.35 5.86 7.68
N GLY A 217 22.09 4.59 7.35
CA GLY A 217 22.45 3.46 8.20
C GLY A 217 21.61 3.36 9.49
N MET A 218 20.41 3.95 9.50
CA MET A 218 19.44 3.74 10.59
C MET A 218 18.97 2.27 10.64
N VAL A 219 18.90 1.64 9.47
CA VAL A 219 18.67 0.21 9.29
C VAL A 219 19.76 -0.38 8.39
N ASP A 220 20.07 -1.66 8.59
CA ASP A 220 21.12 -2.38 7.87
C ASP A 220 20.57 -3.08 6.62
N ALA A 221 19.28 -3.43 6.67
CA ALA A 221 18.59 -4.21 5.66
C ALA A 221 17.10 -3.84 5.61
N ALA A 222 16.46 -4.27 4.54
CA ALA A 222 15.00 -4.27 4.38
C ALA A 222 14.59 -5.49 3.57
N GLU A 223 13.29 -5.65 3.33
CA GLU A 223 12.75 -6.73 2.53
C GLU A 223 11.63 -6.21 1.61
N ASN A 224 11.64 -6.62 0.36
CA ASN A 224 10.61 -6.34 -0.65
C ASN A 224 10.90 -7.10 -1.95
N ASN A 225 10.15 -6.77 -2.99
CA ASN A 225 10.23 -7.32 -4.34
C ASN A 225 11.20 -6.54 -5.26
N PRO A 226 11.64 -7.12 -6.38
CA PRO A 226 12.58 -6.45 -7.31
C PRO A 226 12.06 -5.14 -7.91
N PRO A 227 10.80 -5.01 -8.40
CA PRO A 227 10.29 -3.75 -8.90
C PRO A 227 10.34 -2.62 -7.87
N SER A 228 9.91 -2.86 -6.63
CA SER A 228 9.98 -1.87 -5.56
C SER A 228 11.43 -1.48 -5.23
N PHE A 229 12.36 -2.45 -5.25
CA PHE A 229 13.77 -2.21 -4.99
C PHE A 229 14.41 -1.24 -6.01
N ILE A 230 14.05 -1.38 -7.29
CA ILE A 230 14.58 -0.54 -8.36
C ILE A 230 13.85 0.81 -8.43
N THR A 231 12.51 0.81 -8.50
CA THR A 231 11.74 2.06 -8.69
C THR A 231 11.88 3.03 -7.52
N SER A 232 12.18 2.53 -6.30
CA SER A 232 12.49 3.36 -5.13
C SER A 232 13.98 3.61 -4.94
N LYS A 233 14.83 3.26 -5.92
CA LYS A 233 16.26 3.50 -5.95
C LYS A 233 17.04 2.89 -4.78
N HIS A 234 16.49 1.87 -4.12
CA HIS A 234 17.18 1.21 -3.02
C HIS A 234 18.47 0.51 -3.48
N ASN A 235 18.58 0.15 -4.76
CA ASN A 235 19.80 -0.37 -5.40
C ASN A 235 20.99 0.62 -5.37
N GLU A 236 20.75 1.92 -5.20
CA GLU A 236 21.83 2.91 -5.08
C GLU A 236 22.56 2.77 -3.73
N VAL A 237 21.84 2.38 -2.66
CA VAL A 237 22.34 2.33 -1.29
C VAL A 237 22.52 0.90 -0.77
N CYS A 238 21.86 -0.09 -1.34
CA CYS A 238 22.00 -1.50 -0.98
C CYS A 238 22.87 -2.24 -2.01
N LYS A 239 23.81 -3.06 -1.51
CA LYS A 239 24.77 -3.78 -2.35
C LYS A 239 24.43 -5.26 -2.55
N PHE A 240 23.49 -5.77 -1.80
CA PHE A 240 23.10 -7.17 -1.80
C PHE A 240 21.59 -7.31 -1.90
N PHE A 241 21.12 -8.21 -2.78
CA PHE A 241 19.72 -8.61 -2.91
C PHE A 241 19.64 -10.14 -2.83
N THR A 242 18.95 -10.64 -1.80
CA THR A 242 18.92 -12.07 -1.46
C THR A 242 17.57 -12.67 -1.83
N LEU A 243 17.56 -13.59 -2.78
CA LEU A 243 16.36 -14.28 -3.31
C LEU A 243 15.78 -15.26 -2.27
N SER A 244 15.33 -14.74 -1.13
CA SER A 244 14.80 -15.54 -0.02
C SER A 244 13.34 -15.94 -0.22
N SER A 245 12.57 -15.23 -1.04
CA SER A 245 11.16 -15.50 -1.35
C SER A 245 10.34 -15.91 -0.12
N HIS A 246 10.60 -15.22 0.99
CA HIS A 246 10.12 -15.63 2.32
C HIS A 246 8.64 -15.30 2.55
N GLN A 247 8.06 -14.40 1.78
CA GLN A 247 6.64 -14.05 1.83
C GLN A 247 6.14 -13.65 0.44
N ARG A 248 4.83 -13.83 0.21
CA ARG A 248 4.12 -13.28 -0.94
C ARG A 248 2.82 -12.65 -0.44
N ILE A 249 2.80 -11.32 -0.34
CA ILE A 249 1.72 -10.55 0.27
C ILE A 249 1.04 -9.74 -0.83
N PRO A 250 -0.28 -9.90 -1.07
CA PRO A 250 -0.92 -9.15 -2.14
C PRO A 250 -1.08 -7.68 -1.76
N ASP A 251 -1.06 -6.82 -2.77
CA ASP A 251 -1.64 -5.50 -2.67
C ASP A 251 -3.16 -5.60 -2.92
N MET A 252 -3.93 -4.77 -2.25
CA MET A 252 -5.38 -4.69 -2.41
C MET A 252 -5.77 -3.30 -2.91
N LEU A 253 -6.57 -3.24 -3.97
CA LEU A 253 -7.28 -2.00 -4.31
C LEU A 253 -8.58 -1.97 -3.54
N ILE A 254 -8.74 -0.96 -2.70
CA ILE A 254 -9.91 -0.80 -1.85
C ILE A 254 -10.63 0.51 -2.13
N VAL A 255 -11.95 0.50 -1.89
CA VAL A 255 -12.82 1.67 -2.02
C VAL A 255 -13.61 1.88 -0.73
N SER A 256 -13.86 3.14 -0.35
CA SER A 256 -14.74 3.49 0.76
C SER A 256 -16.16 2.99 0.51
N THR A 257 -16.75 2.22 1.44
CA THR A 257 -18.16 1.80 1.32
C THR A 257 -19.09 3.00 1.36
N LYS A 258 -18.75 4.05 2.13
CA LYS A 258 -19.53 5.30 2.19
C LYS A 258 -19.63 5.99 0.83
N ILE A 259 -18.53 6.00 0.06
CA ILE A 259 -18.51 6.57 -1.28
C ILE A 259 -19.17 5.59 -2.27
N TRP A 260 -18.81 4.31 -2.21
CA TRP A 260 -19.34 3.26 -3.06
C TRP A 260 -20.86 3.21 -3.04
N ASP A 261 -21.48 3.27 -1.87
CA ASP A 261 -22.94 3.18 -1.73
C ASP A 261 -23.66 4.40 -2.32
N GLY A 262 -23.00 5.55 -2.39
CA GLY A 262 -23.48 6.76 -3.03
C GLY A 262 -23.31 6.78 -4.56
N LEU A 263 -22.51 5.85 -5.16
CA LEU A 263 -22.30 5.82 -6.59
C LEU A 263 -23.53 5.26 -7.34
N PRO A 264 -23.84 5.78 -8.55
CA PRO A 264 -24.79 5.16 -9.45
C PRO A 264 -24.41 3.69 -9.72
N MET A 265 -25.42 2.82 -9.88
CA MET A 265 -25.20 1.38 -10.12
C MET A 265 -24.28 1.15 -11.34
N GLU A 266 -24.51 1.91 -12.43
CA GLU A 266 -23.67 1.82 -13.64
C GLU A 266 -22.21 2.11 -13.37
N VAL A 267 -21.90 3.08 -12.48
CA VAL A 267 -20.52 3.43 -12.10
C VAL A 267 -19.91 2.34 -11.22
N ARG A 268 -20.68 1.76 -10.29
CA ARG A 268 -20.20 0.65 -9.44
C ARG A 268 -19.83 -0.58 -10.28
N VAL A 269 -20.68 -0.95 -11.24
CA VAL A 269 -20.41 -2.07 -12.14
C VAL A 269 -19.18 -1.78 -13.00
N ALA A 270 -19.09 -0.59 -13.58
CA ALA A 270 -17.94 -0.18 -14.38
C ALA A 270 -16.64 -0.16 -13.58
N LEU A 271 -16.67 0.34 -12.33
CA LEU A 271 -15.52 0.39 -11.45
C LEU A 271 -15.00 -1.01 -11.08
N GLN A 272 -15.93 -1.95 -10.79
CA GLN A 272 -15.54 -3.35 -10.53
C GLN A 272 -14.94 -3.99 -11.79
N SER A 273 -15.57 -3.84 -12.95
CA SER A 273 -15.03 -4.38 -14.21
C SER A 273 -13.67 -3.78 -14.56
N ALA A 274 -13.48 -2.48 -14.34
CA ALA A 274 -12.20 -1.82 -14.56
C ALA A 274 -11.12 -2.35 -13.59
N ALA A 275 -11.48 -2.64 -12.34
CA ALA A 275 -10.57 -3.23 -11.36
C ALA A 275 -10.14 -4.64 -11.79
N ASP A 276 -11.11 -5.50 -12.19
CA ASP A 276 -10.84 -6.88 -12.62
C ASP A 276 -9.93 -6.91 -13.87
N GLU A 277 -10.18 -6.05 -14.86
CA GLU A 277 -9.35 -5.95 -16.06
C GLU A 277 -7.93 -5.41 -15.73
N SER A 278 -7.84 -4.46 -14.81
CA SER A 278 -6.57 -3.88 -14.39
C SER A 278 -5.70 -4.88 -13.61
N GLU A 279 -6.32 -5.79 -12.84
CA GLU A 279 -5.62 -6.90 -12.18
C GLU A 279 -4.90 -7.77 -13.20
N VAL A 280 -5.60 -8.19 -14.26
CA VAL A 280 -5.03 -9.04 -15.32
C VAL A 280 -3.83 -8.35 -15.99
N PHE A 281 -3.98 -7.07 -16.33
CA PHE A 281 -2.90 -6.28 -16.93
C PHE A 281 -1.71 -6.15 -15.97
N GLN A 282 -1.95 -5.81 -14.71
CA GLN A 282 -0.92 -5.58 -13.72
C GLN A 282 -0.10 -6.84 -13.44
N ARG A 283 -0.75 -8.00 -13.35
CA ARG A 283 -0.08 -9.31 -13.18
C ARG A 283 0.86 -9.63 -14.33
N GLN A 284 0.44 -9.39 -15.58
CA GLN A 284 1.30 -9.60 -16.73
C GLN A 284 2.50 -8.66 -16.69
N LEU A 285 2.27 -7.36 -16.50
CA LEU A 285 3.31 -6.36 -16.41
C LEU A 285 4.29 -6.65 -15.25
N TRP A 286 3.76 -7.13 -14.12
CA TRP A 286 4.57 -7.51 -12.96
C TRP A 286 5.59 -8.59 -13.29
N LYS A 287 5.15 -9.64 -13.99
CA LYS A 287 6.03 -10.73 -14.41
C LYS A 287 7.15 -10.23 -15.32
N GLU A 288 6.79 -9.42 -16.32
CA GLU A 288 7.76 -8.85 -17.26
C GLU A 288 8.78 -7.94 -16.55
N GLN A 289 8.32 -7.09 -15.64
CA GLN A 289 9.20 -6.14 -14.95
C GLN A 289 10.04 -6.77 -13.84
N THR A 290 9.63 -7.86 -13.23
CA THR A 290 10.41 -8.53 -12.19
C THR A 290 11.78 -8.98 -12.71
N ASP A 291 11.83 -9.62 -13.87
CA ASP A 291 13.08 -10.10 -14.48
C ASP A 291 13.97 -8.93 -14.93
N GLU A 292 13.36 -7.91 -15.53
CA GLU A 292 14.10 -6.71 -15.95
C GLU A 292 14.68 -5.94 -14.75
N CYS A 293 13.94 -5.81 -13.65
CA CYS A 293 14.44 -5.16 -12.43
C CYS A 293 15.61 -5.95 -11.80
N LEU A 294 15.57 -7.28 -11.80
CA LEU A 294 16.71 -8.09 -11.32
C LEU A 294 17.94 -7.91 -12.19
N LYS A 295 17.76 -7.78 -13.50
CA LYS A 295 18.85 -7.47 -14.44
C LYS A 295 19.43 -6.07 -14.15
N GLN A 296 18.58 -5.06 -14.02
CA GLN A 296 18.99 -3.69 -13.67
C GLN A 296 19.74 -3.63 -12.32
N ALA A 297 19.28 -4.42 -11.31
CA ALA A 297 19.99 -4.54 -10.05
C ALA A 297 21.43 -5.03 -10.25
N LYS A 298 21.63 -6.10 -11.04
CA LYS A 298 22.98 -6.60 -11.37
C LYS A 298 23.83 -5.57 -12.12
N GLU A 299 23.25 -4.90 -13.10
CA GLU A 299 23.94 -3.88 -13.90
C GLU A 299 24.34 -2.66 -13.03
N SER A 300 23.57 -2.35 -11.98
CA SER A 300 23.92 -1.31 -10.99
C SER A 300 24.95 -1.76 -9.95
N GLY A 301 25.49 -2.98 -10.08
CA GLY A 301 26.51 -3.51 -9.19
C GLY A 301 25.99 -4.16 -7.90
N VAL A 302 24.69 -4.50 -7.83
CA VAL A 302 24.11 -5.27 -6.73
C VAL A 302 24.42 -6.76 -6.91
N GLU A 303 24.96 -7.40 -5.88
CA GLU A 303 25.14 -8.85 -5.83
C GLU A 303 23.78 -9.53 -5.57
N ILE A 304 23.34 -10.35 -6.52
CA ILE A 304 22.13 -11.18 -6.37
C ILE A 304 22.56 -12.51 -5.73
N ILE A 305 21.99 -12.80 -4.56
CA ILE A 305 22.36 -13.95 -3.71
C ILE A 305 21.23 -15.00 -3.75
N THR A 306 21.62 -16.25 -4.02
CA THR A 306 20.74 -17.41 -3.77
C THR A 306 21.08 -17.98 -2.39
N PRO A 307 20.19 -17.84 -1.39
CA PRO A 307 20.50 -18.21 -0.01
C PRO A 307 20.19 -19.68 0.30
N ASP A 308 20.60 -20.14 1.51
CA ASP A 308 20.10 -21.35 2.12
C ASP A 308 18.65 -21.16 2.60
N LEU A 309 17.68 -21.45 1.73
CA LEU A 309 16.25 -21.27 2.01
C LEU A 309 15.76 -22.14 3.17
N GLU A 310 16.37 -23.31 3.38
CA GLU A 310 15.95 -24.21 4.45
C GLU A 310 16.22 -23.62 5.83
N SER A 311 17.30 -22.86 5.98
CA SER A 311 17.60 -22.16 7.22
C SER A 311 16.50 -21.14 7.59
N PHE A 312 15.98 -20.40 6.59
CA PHE A 312 14.88 -19.45 6.78
C PHE A 312 13.57 -20.15 7.12
N ARG A 313 13.24 -21.25 6.41
CA ARG A 313 12.02 -22.05 6.68
C ARG A 313 12.01 -22.57 8.10
N LYS A 314 13.12 -23.14 8.56
CA LYS A 314 13.28 -23.65 9.94
C LYS A 314 13.10 -22.57 10.98
N ALA A 315 13.70 -21.39 10.78
CA ALA A 315 13.57 -20.28 11.70
C ALA A 315 12.12 -19.81 11.86
N CYS A 316 11.34 -19.81 10.77
CA CYS A 316 9.95 -19.36 10.76
C CYS A 316 8.93 -20.44 11.15
N ALA A 317 9.33 -21.70 11.28
CA ALA A 317 8.39 -22.83 11.46
C ALA A 317 7.53 -22.75 12.74
N SER A 318 7.94 -21.97 13.73
CA SER A 318 7.19 -21.80 14.99
C SER A 318 6.17 -20.66 14.93
N ILE A 319 6.23 -19.75 13.94
CA ILE A 319 5.40 -18.54 13.90
C ILE A 319 3.91 -18.87 13.93
N LEU A 320 3.46 -19.78 13.07
CA LEU A 320 2.04 -20.15 13.01
C LEU A 320 1.53 -20.85 14.30
N LYS A 321 2.45 -21.31 15.18
CA LYS A 321 2.11 -21.95 16.46
C LYS A 321 1.94 -20.92 17.60
N MET A 322 2.38 -19.69 17.41
CA MET A 322 2.24 -18.62 18.41
C MET A 322 0.76 -18.29 18.60
N ASP A 323 0.37 -17.90 19.82
CA ASP A 323 -1.04 -17.61 20.16
C ASP A 323 -1.60 -16.46 19.32
N GLU A 324 -0.79 -15.51 18.96
CA GLU A 324 -1.15 -14.37 18.11
C GLU A 324 -1.58 -14.76 16.68
N TYR A 325 -1.37 -16.02 16.28
CA TYR A 325 -1.77 -16.59 14.99
C TYR A 325 -2.92 -17.59 15.11
N ALA A 326 -3.55 -17.72 16.29
CA ALA A 326 -4.66 -18.65 16.49
C ALA A 326 -5.80 -18.41 15.49
N ASP A 327 -6.13 -17.13 15.24
CA ASP A 327 -7.23 -16.71 14.37
C ASP A 327 -7.03 -17.09 12.90
N VAL A 328 -5.77 -17.20 12.47
CA VAL A 328 -5.45 -17.46 11.04
C VAL A 328 -5.12 -18.92 10.75
N ARG A 329 -5.02 -19.80 11.75
CA ARG A 329 -4.67 -21.20 11.53
C ARG A 329 -5.67 -21.96 10.66
N THR A 330 -6.96 -21.70 10.85
CA THR A 330 -8.03 -22.29 10.03
C THR A 330 -7.94 -21.77 8.59
N LEU A 331 -7.79 -20.47 8.39
CA LEU A 331 -7.61 -19.86 7.07
C LEU A 331 -6.33 -20.37 6.38
N TYR A 332 -5.24 -20.52 7.15
CA TYR A 332 -4.01 -21.10 6.61
C TYR A 332 -4.22 -22.55 6.12
N ALA A 333 -4.95 -23.36 6.89
CA ALA A 333 -5.29 -24.71 6.46
C ALA A 333 -6.16 -24.71 5.20
N GLU A 334 -7.18 -23.87 5.13
CA GLU A 334 -8.01 -23.70 3.93
C GLU A 334 -7.18 -23.29 2.70
N ILE A 335 -6.20 -22.40 2.87
CA ILE A 335 -5.27 -22.01 1.80
C ILE A 335 -4.43 -23.18 1.33
N GLN A 336 -3.95 -24.04 2.24
CA GLN A 336 -3.12 -25.19 1.88
C GLN A 336 -3.89 -26.24 1.04
N GLU A 337 -5.21 -26.30 1.15
CA GLU A 337 -6.08 -27.19 0.36
C GLU A 337 -6.32 -26.68 -1.08
N VAL A 338 -6.04 -25.41 -1.36
CA VAL A 338 -6.16 -24.85 -2.72
C VAL A 338 -5.11 -25.48 -3.64
N LYS A 339 -5.55 -25.96 -4.82
CA LYS A 339 -4.68 -26.62 -5.80
C LYS A 339 -3.97 -25.65 -6.72
#